data_c746d139e8bbfe308524d50b9c70c58f
#
_entry.id   c746d139e8bbfe308524d50b9c70c58f
#
_cell.length_a   1.000
_cell.length_b   1.000
_cell.length_c   1.000
_cell.angle_alpha   90.00
_cell.angle_beta   90.00
_cell.angle_gamma   90.00
#
_symmetry.space_group_name_H-M   'P 1'
#
loop_
_entity.id
_entity.type
_entity.pdbx_description
1 polymer ?
#
loop_
_entity_poly.entity_id
_entity_poly.type
_entity_poly.pdbx_seq_one_letter_code
_entity_poly.pdbx_strand_id
1 'polypeptide(L)'
;MYEMRYVNAGSIDEAIKELASGGQPLAGGMTLIPTMKQRLASPENLVDLSKCGLSGIKSRDNYIQIGAMTRHVDVAESKVVKAVIPALAALAAGIGDRQVRNRGTIGGSVANNDPSACYPAALLALCATVHTNNRDIAADDFFIDMFETALQDDEIITAISFPKVESAAYKKFPNPASRYA
;
A
#
# COMPACT_ATOMS: atom_id res chain seq x y z
N MET A 1 18.50 -10.58 11.31
CA MET A 1 17.25 -10.15 11.97
C MET A 1 17.33 -10.52 13.42
N TYR A 2 16.65 -9.80 14.29
CA TYR A 2 16.47 -10.18 15.69
C TYR A 2 15.35 -11.23 15.80
N GLU A 3 15.27 -11.90 16.95
CA GLU A 3 14.17 -12.80 17.28
C GLU A 3 12.86 -11.99 17.35
N MET A 4 11.76 -12.56 16.85
CA MET A 4 10.46 -11.94 16.85
C MET A 4 9.36 -13.01 16.85
N ARG A 5 8.20 -12.68 17.38
CA ARG A 5 6.99 -13.48 17.23
C ARG A 5 6.35 -13.16 15.86
N TYR A 6 5.99 -14.19 15.11
CA TYR A 6 5.25 -14.05 13.86
C TYR A 6 3.82 -14.55 14.03
N VAL A 7 2.86 -13.70 13.67
CA VAL A 7 1.42 -14.01 13.70
C VAL A 7 0.85 -13.84 12.31
N ASN A 8 0.16 -14.85 11.81
CA ASN A 8 -0.56 -14.76 10.54
C ASN A 8 -2.04 -14.56 10.87
N ALA A 9 -2.51 -13.30 10.89
CA ALA A 9 -3.86 -12.94 11.26
C ALA A 9 -4.88 -13.45 10.23
N GLY A 10 -5.90 -14.15 10.69
CA GLY A 10 -6.97 -14.70 9.84
C GLY A 10 -8.11 -13.72 9.56
N SER A 11 -8.13 -12.59 10.27
CA SER A 11 -9.13 -11.52 10.12
C SER A 11 -8.54 -10.15 10.44
N ILE A 12 -9.26 -9.09 10.07
CA ILE A 12 -8.91 -7.71 10.44
C ILE A 12 -8.95 -7.55 11.96
N ASP A 13 -9.97 -8.06 12.62
CA ASP A 13 -10.13 -7.95 14.08
C ASP A 13 -8.97 -8.61 14.84
N GLU A 14 -8.50 -9.78 14.37
CA GLU A 14 -7.31 -10.43 14.92
C GLU A 14 -6.06 -9.58 14.71
N ALA A 15 -5.89 -9.02 13.50
CA ALA A 15 -4.76 -8.15 13.21
C ALA A 15 -4.75 -6.91 14.12
N ILE A 16 -5.89 -6.22 14.28
CA ILE A 16 -6.02 -5.05 15.15
C ILE A 16 -5.65 -5.40 16.59
N LYS A 17 -6.12 -6.52 17.10
CA LYS A 17 -5.80 -6.97 18.46
C LYS A 17 -4.30 -7.17 18.66
N GLU A 18 -3.63 -7.75 17.68
CA GLU A 18 -2.17 -7.95 17.74
C GLU A 18 -1.41 -6.62 17.60
N LEU A 19 -1.91 -5.66 16.79
CA LEU A 19 -1.32 -4.33 16.68
C LEU A 19 -1.44 -3.53 17.98
N ALA A 20 -2.61 -3.56 18.63
CA ALA A 20 -2.83 -2.93 19.93
C ALA A 20 -1.87 -3.46 21.02
N SER A 21 -1.28 -4.63 20.82
CA SER A 21 -0.24 -5.23 21.68
C SER A 21 1.19 -4.88 21.23
N GLY A 22 1.38 -3.87 20.38
CA GLY A 22 2.69 -3.45 19.86
C GLY A 22 3.16 -4.24 18.64
N GLY A 23 2.25 -4.87 17.91
CA GLY A 23 2.57 -5.58 16.67
C GLY A 23 2.88 -4.64 15.52
N GLN A 24 3.79 -5.04 14.63
CA GLN A 24 4.10 -4.35 13.38
C GLN A 24 3.39 -5.02 12.21
N PRO A 25 2.54 -4.32 11.43
CA PRO A 25 1.85 -4.92 10.29
C PRO A 25 2.82 -5.32 9.18
N LEU A 26 2.65 -6.51 8.64
CA LEU A 26 3.37 -7.01 7.47
C LEU A 26 2.41 -7.19 6.30
N ALA A 27 2.61 -6.39 5.26
CA ALA A 27 1.96 -6.56 3.96
C ALA A 27 2.88 -7.35 2.98
N GLY A 28 3.32 -6.73 1.89
CA GLY A 28 4.25 -7.37 0.94
C GLY A 28 5.67 -7.58 1.46
N GLY A 29 6.07 -6.86 2.50
CA GLY A 29 7.37 -6.97 3.18
C GLY A 29 8.55 -6.39 2.38
N MET A 30 8.31 -5.70 1.26
CA MET A 30 9.38 -5.27 0.37
C MET A 30 10.24 -4.11 0.91
N THR A 31 9.74 -3.37 1.90
CA THR A 31 10.51 -2.40 2.67
C THR A 31 10.88 -2.95 4.05
N LEU A 32 9.90 -3.43 4.80
CA LEU A 32 10.08 -3.85 6.18
C LEU A 32 11.09 -4.99 6.35
N ILE A 33 11.01 -6.05 5.52
CA ILE A 33 11.92 -7.20 5.65
C ILE A 33 13.38 -6.82 5.36
N PRO A 34 13.73 -6.06 4.31
CA PRO A 34 15.09 -5.53 4.13
C PRO A 34 15.57 -4.67 5.30
N THR A 35 14.71 -3.79 5.84
CA THR A 35 15.03 -2.94 7.00
C THR A 35 15.34 -3.79 8.24
N MET A 36 14.55 -4.83 8.51
CA MET A 36 14.80 -5.79 9.59
C MET A 36 16.08 -6.60 9.36
N LYS A 37 16.39 -6.99 8.11
CA LYS A 37 17.66 -7.69 7.80
C LYS A 37 18.87 -6.83 8.09
N GLN A 38 18.78 -5.54 7.88
CA GLN A 38 19.81 -4.55 8.20
C GLN A 38 19.83 -4.14 9.67
N ARG A 39 18.93 -4.69 10.50
CA ARG A 39 18.76 -4.37 11.93
C ARG A 39 18.37 -2.92 12.21
N LEU A 40 17.75 -2.25 11.25
CA LEU A 40 17.22 -0.89 11.38
C LEU A 40 15.79 -0.86 11.94
N ALA A 41 15.11 -2.01 11.94
CA ALA A 41 13.85 -2.23 12.61
C ALA A 41 13.89 -3.58 13.36
N SER A 42 13.30 -3.62 14.54
CA SER A 42 13.27 -4.83 15.40
C SER A 42 11.90 -4.94 16.10
N PRO A 43 10.80 -5.17 15.34
CA PRO A 43 9.51 -5.40 15.97
C PRO A 43 9.55 -6.68 16.81
N GLU A 44 8.93 -6.63 17.99
CA GLU A 44 8.77 -7.83 18.83
C GLU A 44 7.74 -8.78 18.24
N ASN A 45 6.67 -8.23 17.65
CA ASN A 45 5.59 -8.98 17.01
C ASN A 45 5.43 -8.51 15.55
N LEU A 46 5.41 -9.46 14.63
CA LEU A 46 5.16 -9.22 13.20
C LEU A 46 3.80 -9.82 12.83
N VAL A 47 2.87 -8.98 12.38
CA VAL A 47 1.48 -9.34 12.08
C VAL A 47 1.27 -9.41 10.58
N ASP A 48 1.23 -10.61 10.02
CA ASP A 48 1.01 -10.83 8.59
C ASP A 48 -0.47 -10.68 8.23
N LEU A 49 -0.77 -9.74 7.33
CA LEU A 49 -2.11 -9.41 6.87
C LEU A 49 -2.59 -10.25 5.67
N SER A 50 -1.80 -11.21 5.20
CA SER A 50 -2.06 -11.95 3.95
C SER A 50 -3.39 -12.71 3.94
N LYS A 51 -3.90 -13.12 5.09
CA LYS A 51 -5.18 -13.84 5.23
C LYS A 51 -6.35 -12.96 5.63
N CYS A 52 -6.18 -11.66 5.81
CA CYS A 52 -7.25 -10.74 6.22
C CYS A 52 -8.27 -10.41 5.12
N GLY A 53 -8.15 -11.00 3.92
CA GLY A 53 -9.12 -10.77 2.84
C GLY A 53 -9.05 -9.37 2.21
N LEU A 54 -7.96 -8.65 2.38
CA LEU A 54 -7.78 -7.26 1.95
C LEU A 54 -7.27 -7.11 0.51
N SER A 55 -7.39 -8.12 -0.34
CA SER A 55 -6.96 -8.08 -1.73
C SER A 55 -8.15 -7.97 -2.69
N GLY A 56 -7.90 -7.43 -3.87
CA GLY A 56 -8.87 -7.41 -4.97
C GLY A 56 -9.17 -6.01 -5.49
N ILE A 57 -9.80 -5.97 -6.65
CA ILE A 57 -10.13 -4.72 -7.36
C ILE A 57 -11.61 -4.77 -7.74
N LYS A 58 -12.37 -3.74 -7.35
CA LYS A 58 -13.81 -3.63 -7.62
C LYS A 58 -14.09 -2.31 -8.33
N SER A 59 -14.81 -2.38 -9.47
CA SER A 59 -15.37 -1.19 -10.12
C SER A 59 -16.73 -0.89 -9.51
N ARG A 60 -16.96 0.39 -9.25
CA ARG A 60 -18.24 0.96 -8.83
C ARG A 60 -18.67 2.01 -9.88
N ASP A 61 -19.85 2.58 -9.73
CA ASP A 61 -20.38 3.54 -10.71
C ASP A 61 -19.43 4.74 -10.91
N ASN A 62 -18.93 5.33 -9.82
CA ASN A 62 -18.14 6.56 -9.83
C ASN A 62 -16.67 6.39 -9.42
N TYR A 63 -16.23 5.19 -8.99
CA TYR A 63 -14.86 4.95 -8.55
C TYR A 63 -14.43 3.51 -8.77
N ILE A 64 -13.14 3.26 -8.67
CA ILE A 64 -12.58 1.93 -8.48
C ILE A 64 -12.03 1.82 -7.06
N GLN A 65 -12.26 0.67 -6.43
CA GLN A 65 -11.73 0.36 -5.10
C GLN A 65 -10.71 -0.77 -5.21
N ILE A 66 -9.55 -0.55 -4.62
CA ILE A 66 -8.43 -1.49 -4.62
C ILE A 66 -8.13 -1.86 -3.17
N GLY A 67 -8.23 -3.14 -2.84
CA GLY A 67 -7.90 -3.64 -1.50
C GLY A 67 -6.42 -3.44 -1.18
N ALA A 68 -6.11 -3.12 0.08
CA ALA A 68 -4.76 -2.74 0.53
C ALA A 68 -3.70 -3.81 0.26
N MET A 69 -4.06 -5.09 0.32
CA MET A 69 -3.16 -6.22 0.06
C MET A 69 -3.04 -6.61 -1.42
N THR A 70 -3.64 -5.81 -2.33
CA THR A 70 -3.50 -6.04 -3.78
C THR A 70 -2.08 -5.72 -4.21
N ARG A 71 -1.42 -6.67 -4.86
CA ARG A 71 -0.03 -6.53 -5.30
C ARG A 71 0.09 -5.53 -6.45
N HIS A 72 1.25 -4.92 -6.60
CA HIS A 72 1.51 -4.00 -7.70
C HIS A 72 1.28 -4.65 -9.07
N VAL A 73 1.66 -5.92 -9.24
CA VAL A 73 1.43 -6.66 -10.48
C VAL A 73 -0.07 -6.81 -10.78
N ASP A 74 -0.89 -7.07 -9.76
CA ASP A 74 -2.33 -7.25 -9.94
C ASP A 74 -3.01 -5.91 -10.33
N VAL A 75 -2.54 -4.79 -9.79
CA VAL A 75 -2.99 -3.44 -10.23
C VAL A 75 -2.57 -3.18 -11.67
N ALA A 76 -1.30 -3.43 -12.01
CA ALA A 76 -0.72 -3.19 -13.33
C ALA A 76 -1.41 -4.01 -14.44
N GLU A 77 -1.79 -5.26 -14.15
CA GLU A 77 -2.36 -6.19 -15.12
C GLU A 77 -3.89 -6.18 -15.15
N SER A 78 -4.52 -5.51 -14.18
CA SER A 78 -5.98 -5.44 -14.07
C SER A 78 -6.64 -4.83 -15.30
N LYS A 79 -7.53 -5.57 -15.94
CA LYS A 79 -8.35 -5.07 -17.05
C LYS A 79 -9.26 -3.91 -16.60
N VAL A 80 -9.75 -3.95 -15.37
CA VAL A 80 -10.59 -2.91 -14.78
C VAL A 80 -9.80 -1.61 -14.62
N VAL A 81 -8.61 -1.66 -14.02
CA VAL A 81 -7.76 -0.47 -13.83
C VAL A 81 -7.33 0.11 -15.18
N LYS A 82 -6.91 -0.75 -16.13
CA LYS A 82 -6.52 -0.32 -17.49
C LYS A 82 -7.66 0.38 -18.24
N ALA A 83 -8.89 -0.07 -18.04
CA ALA A 83 -10.06 0.52 -18.71
C ALA A 83 -10.51 1.85 -18.08
N VAL A 84 -10.35 2.02 -16.76
CA VAL A 84 -10.91 3.18 -16.02
C VAL A 84 -9.85 4.24 -15.75
N ILE A 85 -8.66 3.85 -15.30
CA ILE A 85 -7.54 4.77 -15.00
C ILE A 85 -6.24 4.15 -15.54
N PRO A 86 -6.01 4.15 -16.86
CA PRO A 86 -4.82 3.52 -17.46
C PRO A 86 -3.50 4.06 -16.92
N ALA A 87 -3.45 5.32 -16.49
CA ALA A 87 -2.29 5.93 -15.85
C ALA A 87 -1.89 5.22 -14.55
N LEU A 88 -2.87 4.77 -13.74
CA LEU A 88 -2.62 4.03 -12.50
C LEU A 88 -2.04 2.64 -12.79
N ALA A 89 -2.51 1.95 -13.83
CA ALA A 89 -1.93 0.68 -14.26
C ALA A 89 -0.49 0.85 -14.76
N ALA A 90 -0.22 1.92 -15.54
CA ALA A 90 1.11 2.26 -16.03
C ALA A 90 2.06 2.61 -14.88
N LEU A 91 1.61 3.37 -13.90
CA LEU A 91 2.34 3.67 -12.67
C LEU A 91 2.73 2.37 -11.95
N ALA A 92 1.76 1.49 -11.69
CA ALA A 92 2.01 0.23 -10.99
C ALA A 92 3.00 -0.67 -11.74
N ALA A 93 2.93 -0.70 -13.07
CA ALA A 93 3.87 -1.44 -13.93
C ALA A 93 5.31 -0.90 -13.84
N GLY A 94 5.47 0.40 -13.53
CA GLY A 94 6.76 1.07 -13.38
C GLY A 94 7.39 0.98 -11.97
N ILE A 95 6.73 0.32 -11.00
CA ILE A 95 7.26 0.19 -9.63
C ILE A 95 8.33 -0.90 -9.58
N GLY A 96 9.54 -0.52 -9.14
CA GLY A 96 10.63 -1.46 -8.87
C GLY A 96 10.91 -2.44 -10.02
N ASP A 97 11.26 -3.65 -9.67
CA ASP A 97 11.42 -4.78 -10.60
C ASP A 97 10.24 -5.78 -10.49
N ARG A 98 10.31 -6.86 -11.26
CA ARG A 98 9.26 -7.89 -11.27
C ARG A 98 9.08 -8.55 -9.91
N GLN A 99 10.15 -8.79 -9.16
CA GLN A 99 10.12 -9.40 -7.83
C GLN A 99 9.40 -8.50 -6.84
N VAL A 100 9.72 -7.21 -6.85
CA VAL A 100 9.05 -6.19 -6.03
C VAL A 100 7.56 -6.14 -6.35
N ARG A 101 7.17 -6.07 -7.64
CA ARG A 101 5.76 -6.01 -8.03
C ARG A 101 4.95 -7.24 -7.65
N ASN A 102 5.57 -8.42 -7.63
CA ASN A 102 4.91 -9.67 -7.24
C ASN A 102 4.68 -9.80 -5.72
N ARG A 103 5.31 -8.97 -4.90
CA ARG A 103 5.21 -9.02 -3.43
C ARG A 103 4.65 -7.74 -2.84
N GLY A 104 5.17 -6.59 -3.26
CA GLY A 104 4.74 -5.28 -2.77
C GLY A 104 3.26 -5.03 -3.05
N THR A 105 2.58 -4.38 -2.12
CA THR A 105 1.15 -4.09 -2.15
C THR A 105 0.88 -2.60 -2.17
N ILE A 106 -0.27 -2.19 -2.71
CA ILE A 106 -0.65 -0.78 -2.75
C ILE A 106 -0.76 -0.20 -1.32
N GLY A 107 -1.44 -0.89 -0.40
CA GLY A 107 -1.58 -0.41 0.98
C GLY A 107 -0.25 -0.34 1.72
N GLY A 108 0.63 -1.32 1.54
CA GLY A 108 1.97 -1.29 2.15
C GLY A 108 2.82 -0.13 1.65
N SER A 109 2.74 0.21 0.36
CA SER A 109 3.44 1.37 -0.21
C SER A 109 2.88 2.69 0.32
N VAL A 110 1.55 2.80 0.42
CA VAL A 110 0.86 4.01 0.90
C VAL A 110 1.11 4.22 2.39
N ALA A 111 1.03 3.17 3.21
CA ALA A 111 1.31 3.25 4.65
C ALA A 111 2.77 3.60 4.95
N ASN A 112 3.72 3.14 4.12
CA ASN A 112 5.14 3.45 4.31
C ASN A 112 5.50 4.90 3.96
N ASN A 113 4.71 5.55 3.11
CA ASN A 113 4.91 6.94 2.66
C ASN A 113 6.36 7.32 2.35
N ASP A 114 7.06 6.47 1.61
CA ASP A 114 8.40 6.80 1.11
C ASP A 114 8.29 7.91 0.06
N PRO A 115 9.03 9.03 0.18
CA PRO A 115 9.01 10.13 -0.80
C PRO A 115 9.35 9.69 -2.23
N SER A 116 10.10 8.61 -2.39
CA SER A 116 10.45 8.03 -3.68
C SER A 116 9.42 7.02 -4.21
N ALA A 117 8.33 6.77 -3.47
CA ALA A 117 7.26 5.88 -3.91
C ALA A 117 6.37 6.54 -4.96
N CYS A 118 5.83 5.72 -5.85
CA CYS A 118 4.99 6.22 -6.95
C CYS A 118 3.52 6.48 -6.53
N TYR A 119 2.96 5.69 -5.61
CA TYR A 119 1.55 5.78 -5.25
C TYR A 119 1.13 7.07 -4.54
N PRO A 120 1.90 7.69 -3.63
CA PRO A 120 1.48 8.93 -3.00
C PRO A 120 1.09 10.01 -4.01
N ALA A 121 1.89 10.21 -5.06
CA ALA A 121 1.58 11.15 -6.13
C ALA A 121 0.25 10.82 -6.85
N ALA A 122 -0.04 9.55 -7.08
CA ALA A 122 -1.29 9.14 -7.70
C ALA A 122 -2.50 9.33 -6.78
N LEU A 123 -2.37 9.05 -5.48
CA LEU A 123 -3.47 9.26 -4.54
C LEU A 123 -3.85 10.73 -4.46
N LEU A 124 -2.87 11.63 -4.34
CA LEU A 124 -3.10 13.07 -4.32
C LEU A 124 -3.68 13.57 -5.64
N ALA A 125 -3.06 13.25 -6.78
CA ALA A 125 -3.50 13.73 -8.09
C ALA A 125 -4.88 13.24 -8.51
N LEU A 126 -5.30 12.07 -8.03
CA LEU A 126 -6.60 11.47 -8.33
C LEU A 126 -7.63 11.68 -7.21
N CYS A 127 -7.35 12.51 -6.21
CA CYS A 127 -8.22 12.76 -5.07
C CYS A 127 -8.74 11.45 -4.45
N ALA A 128 -7.84 10.51 -4.21
CA ALA A 128 -8.17 9.19 -3.68
C ALA A 128 -8.63 9.28 -2.22
N THR A 129 -9.40 8.27 -1.80
CA THR A 129 -9.77 8.06 -0.39
C THR A 129 -9.09 6.80 0.12
N VAL A 130 -8.40 6.91 1.23
CA VAL A 130 -7.83 5.78 1.98
C VAL A 130 -8.86 5.30 3.00
N HIS A 131 -9.29 4.05 2.87
CA HIS A 131 -10.19 3.40 3.81
C HIS A 131 -9.38 2.62 4.82
N THR A 132 -9.66 2.83 6.10
CA THR A 132 -9.05 2.07 7.19
C THR A 132 -10.09 1.19 7.87
N ASN A 133 -9.72 0.48 8.93
CA ASN A 133 -10.66 -0.23 9.78
C ASN A 133 -11.56 0.73 10.60
N ASN A 134 -11.13 2.00 10.80
CA ASN A 134 -11.81 2.95 11.67
C ASN A 134 -12.52 4.09 10.92
N ARG A 135 -11.95 4.54 9.79
CA ARG A 135 -12.41 5.77 9.09
C ARG A 135 -11.96 5.82 7.64
N ASP A 136 -12.53 6.76 6.93
CA ASP A 136 -12.12 7.16 5.59
C ASP A 136 -11.30 8.45 5.68
N ILE A 137 -10.16 8.52 4.99
CA ILE A 137 -9.24 9.66 5.02
C ILE A 137 -9.00 10.10 3.57
N ALA A 138 -9.21 11.37 3.26
CA ALA A 138 -8.82 11.92 1.96
C ALA A 138 -7.30 11.86 1.79
N ALA A 139 -6.83 11.68 0.56
CA ALA A 139 -5.38 11.60 0.31
C ALA A 139 -4.63 12.87 0.76
N ASP A 140 -5.27 14.05 0.65
CA ASP A 140 -4.70 15.32 1.08
C ASP A 140 -4.46 15.39 2.61
N ASP A 141 -5.25 14.66 3.39
CA ASP A 141 -5.16 14.60 4.85
C ASP A 141 -4.38 13.37 5.34
N PHE A 142 -4.05 12.45 4.43
CA PHE A 142 -3.43 11.17 4.79
C PHE A 142 -1.90 11.26 4.92
N PHE A 143 -1.24 11.96 4.01
CA PHE A 143 0.22 12.10 3.99
C PHE A 143 0.65 13.32 4.81
N ILE A 144 1.29 13.09 5.96
CA ILE A 144 1.66 14.15 6.92
C ILE A 144 3.08 14.66 6.66
N ASP A 145 4.06 13.74 6.67
CA ASP A 145 5.46 14.06 6.42
C ASP A 145 6.17 12.82 5.84
N MET A 146 7.45 12.92 5.55
CA MET A 146 8.28 11.82 5.05
C MET A 146 8.21 10.61 6.00
N PHE A 147 7.77 9.46 5.49
CA PHE A 147 7.52 8.23 6.26
C PHE A 147 6.49 8.39 7.40
N GLU A 148 5.67 9.44 7.34
CA GLU A 148 4.63 9.73 8.32
C GLU A 148 3.27 9.87 7.64
N THR A 149 2.26 9.21 8.19
CA THR A 149 0.87 9.24 7.71
C THR A 149 -0.08 9.50 8.87
N ALA A 150 -1.35 9.78 8.55
CA ALA A 150 -2.40 9.97 9.54
C ALA A 150 -2.88 8.67 10.22
N LEU A 151 -2.29 7.51 9.92
CA LEU A 151 -2.62 6.23 10.58
C LEU A 151 -2.29 6.28 12.07
N GLN A 152 -3.19 5.72 12.87
CA GLN A 152 -2.96 5.46 14.29
C GLN A 152 -2.30 4.09 14.50
N ASP A 153 -1.79 3.82 15.69
CA ASP A 153 -1.04 2.59 16.00
C ASP A 153 -1.84 1.30 15.78
N ASP A 154 -3.16 1.35 15.98
CA ASP A 154 -4.11 0.24 15.79
C ASP A 154 -4.88 0.35 14.46
N GLU A 155 -4.46 1.20 13.54
CA GLU A 155 -5.17 1.49 12.30
C GLU A 155 -4.50 0.80 11.10
N ILE A 156 -5.32 0.10 10.29
CA ILE A 156 -4.88 -0.67 9.11
C ILE A 156 -5.60 -0.13 7.88
N ILE A 157 -4.87 0.13 6.80
CA ILE A 157 -5.49 0.39 5.49
C ILE A 157 -6.19 -0.87 5.01
N THR A 158 -7.47 -0.77 4.73
CA THR A 158 -8.28 -1.87 4.19
C THR A 158 -8.44 -1.80 2.68
N ALA A 159 -8.59 -0.60 2.13
CA ALA A 159 -8.72 -0.34 0.69
C ALA A 159 -8.35 1.10 0.34
N ILE A 160 -8.20 1.37 -0.95
CA ILE A 160 -8.05 2.71 -1.51
C ILE A 160 -9.05 2.86 -2.64
N SER A 161 -9.84 3.94 -2.62
CA SER A 161 -10.79 4.29 -3.68
C SER A 161 -10.25 5.43 -4.53
N PHE A 162 -10.31 5.26 -5.84
CA PHE A 162 -9.94 6.27 -6.83
C PHE A 162 -11.19 6.67 -7.61
N PRO A 163 -11.60 7.94 -7.62
CA PRO A 163 -12.66 8.44 -8.50
C PRO A 163 -12.33 8.14 -9.96
N LYS A 164 -13.35 7.88 -10.76
CA LYS A 164 -13.19 7.80 -12.21
C LYS A 164 -12.89 9.19 -12.76
N VAL A 165 -11.86 9.31 -13.56
CA VAL A 165 -11.41 10.55 -14.17
C VAL A 165 -11.50 10.46 -15.69
N GLU A 166 -11.76 11.57 -16.36
CA GLU A 166 -11.81 11.63 -17.83
C GLU A 166 -10.43 11.40 -18.46
N SER A 167 -9.39 11.93 -17.83
CA SER A 167 -8.00 11.74 -18.29
C SER A 167 -7.04 11.82 -17.13
N ALA A 168 -5.98 11.02 -17.21
CA ALA A 168 -4.85 11.08 -16.30
C ALA A 168 -3.59 10.60 -17.01
N ALA A 169 -2.43 11.13 -16.64
CA ALA A 169 -1.15 10.68 -17.14
C ALA A 169 -0.16 10.55 -15.98
N TYR A 170 0.73 9.57 -16.07
CA TYR A 170 1.84 9.39 -15.14
C TYR A 170 3.15 9.50 -15.88
N LYS A 171 4.04 10.35 -15.41
CA LYS A 171 5.40 10.48 -15.88
C LYS A 171 6.36 10.28 -14.71
N LYS A 172 7.27 9.35 -14.87
CA LYS A 172 8.33 9.08 -13.90
C LYS A 172 9.65 9.59 -14.45
N PHE A 173 10.39 10.34 -13.64
CA PHE A 173 11.77 10.67 -13.89
C PHE A 173 12.64 9.70 -13.06
N PRO A 174 13.05 8.55 -13.63
CA PRO A 174 13.71 7.52 -12.87
C PRO A 174 15.11 7.96 -12.47
N ASN A 175 15.48 7.68 -11.22
CA ASN A 175 16.85 7.82 -10.78
C ASN A 175 17.73 6.79 -11.49
N PRO A 176 18.82 7.19 -12.19
CA PRO A 176 19.66 6.27 -12.95
C PRO A 176 20.28 5.14 -12.13
N ALA A 177 20.51 5.38 -10.83
CA ALA A 177 21.18 4.42 -9.94
C ALA A 177 20.21 3.45 -9.25
N SER A 178 18.92 3.77 -9.13
CA SER A 178 18.04 3.04 -8.21
C SER A 178 16.69 2.57 -8.78
N ARG A 179 16.27 3.00 -9.94
CA ARG A 179 14.92 2.77 -10.51
C ARG A 179 13.75 3.39 -9.70
N TYR A 180 14.03 4.10 -8.63
CA TYR A 180 13.05 4.93 -7.90
C TYR A 180 12.79 6.24 -8.65
N ALA A 181 11.80 6.99 -8.22
CA ALA A 181 11.53 8.32 -8.76
C ALA A 181 12.56 9.35 -8.28
#